data_6f81c74efccd2f048cdd9992ab2028b6
#
_entry.id   6f81c74efccd2f048cdd9992ab2028b6
#
_cell.length_a   1.000
_cell.length_b   1.000
_cell.length_c   1.000
_cell.angle_alpha   90.00
_cell.angle_beta   90.00
_cell.angle_gamma   90.00
#
_symmetry.space_group_name_H-M   'P 1'
#
loop_
_entity.id
_entity.type
_entity.pdbx_description
1 polymer ?
#
loop_
_entity_poly.entity_id
_entity_poly.type
_entity_poly.pdbx_seq_one_letter_code
_entity_poly.pdbx_strand_id
1 'polypeptide(L)'
;TSIIQSKNVVLTNIGRDHQDLLGYTDLEVLDQKIFVSNSIDNLFVGDLSDELTKVIENNYTHFKSRHFLNDFVDGKSKDFTSNQINYLLASLIVNFLISSSTRKITQDFNKEFVEGRFEIINRNPLKILDGAHNIDGFIKTIEDYEKIYSIEDTHLYLGFKNGKNIENIISYLKTKKQYKLNFIEDNTFFNQQNPDKFIDYLKSENIDYKIVELKTFSANKNPSILLGSLYLIGEYKKRIIT
;
A
#
# COMPACT_ATOMS: atom_id res chain seq x y z
N THR A 1 -7.81 6.81 -18.49
CA THR A 1 -7.55 8.16 -17.93
C THR A 1 -7.07 9.14 -18.99
N SER A 2 -6.28 8.72 -19.97
CA SER A 2 -5.80 9.57 -21.08
C SER A 2 -6.91 10.17 -21.96
N ILE A 3 -8.15 9.69 -21.84
CA ILE A 3 -9.34 10.23 -22.56
C ILE A 3 -9.85 11.52 -21.89
N ILE A 4 -9.59 11.70 -20.60
CA ILE A 4 -10.06 12.87 -19.85
C ILE A 4 -8.94 13.90 -19.80
N GLN A 5 -9.24 15.12 -20.25
CA GLN A 5 -8.32 16.24 -20.14
C GLN A 5 -8.34 16.82 -18.73
N SER A 6 -7.56 16.20 -17.84
CA SER A 6 -7.46 16.67 -16.45
C SER A 6 -6.38 17.74 -16.33
N LYS A 7 -6.76 18.90 -15.81
CA LYS A 7 -5.83 20.00 -15.54
C LYS A 7 -5.01 19.79 -14.26
N ASN A 8 -5.57 19.04 -13.32
CA ASN A 8 -4.93 18.72 -12.06
C ASN A 8 -4.63 17.23 -12.02
N VAL A 9 -3.38 16.85 -11.84
CA VAL A 9 -2.93 15.46 -11.73
C VAL A 9 -2.25 15.26 -10.39
N VAL A 10 -2.53 14.12 -9.78
CA VAL A 10 -1.98 13.72 -8.50
C VAL A 10 -1.13 12.47 -8.71
N LEU A 11 0.14 12.58 -8.42
CA LEU A 11 1.08 11.47 -8.38
C LEU A 11 1.31 11.08 -6.92
N THR A 12 0.67 10.02 -6.46
CA THR A 12 0.73 9.59 -5.06
C THR A 12 2.07 8.98 -4.70
N ASN A 13 2.49 8.00 -5.51
CA ASN A 13 3.78 7.31 -5.42
C ASN A 13 4.11 6.59 -6.73
N ILE A 14 5.33 6.11 -6.83
CA ILE A 14 5.79 5.19 -7.88
C ILE A 14 6.04 3.84 -7.22
N GLY A 15 5.42 2.79 -7.74
CA GLY A 15 5.59 1.40 -7.31
C GLY A 15 5.56 0.47 -8.52
N ARG A 16 6.18 -0.70 -8.38
CA ARG A 16 6.41 -1.68 -9.44
C ARG A 16 5.25 -2.67 -9.57
N ASP A 17 4.06 -2.18 -9.92
CA ASP A 17 2.93 -3.03 -10.30
C ASP A 17 2.67 -2.86 -11.81
N HIS A 18 2.14 -3.90 -12.46
CA HIS A 18 1.87 -3.89 -13.90
C HIS A 18 3.08 -3.53 -14.78
N GLN A 19 4.25 -4.06 -14.44
CA GLN A 19 5.52 -3.77 -15.13
C GLN A 19 5.48 -4.10 -16.62
N ASP A 20 4.71 -5.11 -17.02
CA ASP A 20 4.42 -5.47 -18.41
C ASP A 20 3.75 -4.35 -19.23
N LEU A 21 3.04 -3.45 -18.54
CA LEU A 21 2.32 -2.33 -19.16
C LEU A 21 2.98 -0.97 -18.90
N LEU A 22 3.55 -0.77 -17.71
CA LEU A 22 4.03 0.54 -17.26
C LEU A 22 5.56 0.70 -17.39
N GLY A 23 6.30 -0.39 -17.59
CA GLY A 23 7.76 -0.39 -17.66
C GLY A 23 8.41 -1.07 -16.45
N TYR A 24 9.71 -1.36 -16.62
CA TYR A 24 10.50 -2.12 -15.63
C TYR A 24 11.33 -1.23 -14.71
N THR A 25 11.46 0.04 -15.02
CA THR A 25 12.19 1.03 -14.22
C THR A 25 11.24 2.06 -13.62
N ASP A 26 11.63 2.63 -12.48
CA ASP A 26 10.84 3.67 -11.81
C ASP A 26 10.65 4.91 -12.69
N LEU A 27 11.60 5.21 -13.59
CA LEU A 27 11.49 6.30 -14.57
C LEU A 27 10.45 6.00 -15.64
N GLU A 28 10.42 4.80 -16.20
CA GLU A 28 9.41 4.40 -17.18
C GLU A 28 8.00 4.47 -16.57
N VAL A 29 7.84 3.98 -15.34
CA VAL A 29 6.58 4.05 -14.60
C VAL A 29 6.18 5.49 -14.32
N LEU A 30 7.14 6.35 -13.97
CA LEU A 30 6.93 7.79 -13.76
C LEU A 30 6.40 8.46 -15.03
N ASP A 31 7.04 8.24 -16.16
CA ASP A 31 6.63 8.78 -17.46
C ASP A 31 5.18 8.39 -17.80
N GLN A 32 4.83 7.11 -17.65
CA GLN A 32 3.47 6.64 -17.91
C GLN A 32 2.43 7.27 -16.96
N LYS A 33 2.78 7.49 -15.71
CA LYS A 33 1.86 8.04 -14.71
C LYS A 33 1.72 9.57 -14.80
N ILE A 34 2.77 10.29 -15.14
CA ILE A 34 2.71 11.75 -15.31
C ILE A 34 1.85 12.14 -16.51
N PHE A 35 1.96 11.43 -17.62
CA PHE A 35 1.25 11.76 -18.86
C PHE A 35 -0.14 11.11 -18.96
N VAL A 36 -0.83 10.91 -17.84
CA VAL A 36 -2.24 10.44 -17.83
C VAL A 36 -3.22 11.44 -18.45
N SER A 37 -2.80 12.68 -18.70
CA SER A 37 -3.55 13.73 -19.39
C SER A 37 -2.64 14.57 -20.25
N ASN A 38 -3.13 15.04 -21.40
CA ASN A 38 -2.37 15.89 -22.35
C ASN A 38 -2.45 17.40 -22.01
N SER A 39 -3.20 17.79 -20.99
CA SER A 39 -3.45 19.21 -20.65
C SER A 39 -3.31 19.47 -19.14
N ILE A 40 -2.23 18.97 -18.55
CA ILE A 40 -1.96 19.12 -17.11
C ILE A 40 -1.47 20.55 -16.85
N ASP A 41 -2.18 21.30 -16.03
CA ASP A 41 -1.74 22.60 -15.53
C ASP A 41 -0.97 22.44 -14.20
N ASN A 42 -1.52 21.65 -13.28
CA ASN A 42 -0.97 21.50 -11.94
C ASN A 42 -0.66 20.03 -11.63
N LEU A 43 0.56 19.76 -11.16
CA LEU A 43 1.01 18.45 -10.69
C LEU A 43 1.18 18.49 -9.16
N PHE A 44 0.48 17.58 -8.47
CA PHE A 44 0.64 17.34 -7.03
C PHE A 44 1.42 16.06 -6.82
N VAL A 45 2.51 16.14 -6.07
CA VAL A 45 3.46 15.04 -5.88
C VAL A 45 3.46 14.61 -4.42
N GLY A 46 3.17 13.33 -4.18
CA GLY A 46 3.17 12.71 -2.85
C GLY A 46 4.54 12.18 -2.43
N ASP A 47 4.57 10.92 -2.01
CA ASP A 47 5.77 10.27 -1.48
C ASP A 47 6.61 9.66 -2.61
N LEU A 48 7.66 10.36 -3.01
CA LEU A 48 8.65 9.90 -3.99
C LEU A 48 10.05 9.89 -3.41
N SER A 49 10.94 9.10 -4.02
CA SER A 49 12.38 9.18 -3.74
C SER A 49 12.96 10.54 -4.14
N ASP A 50 14.04 10.94 -3.48
CA ASP A 50 14.74 12.19 -3.82
C ASP A 50 15.21 12.21 -5.28
N GLU A 51 15.55 11.04 -5.85
CA GLU A 51 15.94 10.89 -7.25
C GLU A 51 14.78 11.23 -8.19
N LEU A 52 13.61 10.60 -8.01
CA LEU A 52 12.43 10.86 -8.83
C LEU A 52 11.91 12.28 -8.67
N THR A 53 11.98 12.84 -7.46
CA THR A 53 11.65 14.24 -7.20
C THR A 53 12.50 15.18 -8.04
N LYS A 54 13.83 14.99 -8.06
CA LYS A 54 14.75 15.77 -8.88
C LYS A 54 14.50 15.61 -10.38
N VAL A 55 14.12 14.40 -10.82
CA VAL A 55 13.75 14.17 -12.22
C VAL A 55 12.52 15.00 -12.59
N ILE A 56 11.50 15.04 -11.71
CA ILE A 56 10.31 15.87 -11.95
C ILE A 56 10.67 17.36 -11.99
N GLU A 57 11.49 17.83 -11.07
CA GLU A 57 11.92 19.24 -11.01
C GLU A 57 12.67 19.68 -12.26
N ASN A 58 13.55 18.83 -12.79
CA ASN A 58 14.45 19.18 -13.88
C ASN A 58 13.86 18.93 -15.28
N ASN A 59 13.12 17.84 -15.46
CA ASN A 59 12.71 17.37 -16.78
C ASN A 59 11.26 17.71 -17.12
N TYR A 60 10.37 17.90 -16.11
CA TYR A 60 8.95 18.15 -16.35
C TYR A 60 8.58 19.61 -16.05
N THR A 61 9.17 20.54 -16.80
CA THR A 61 9.02 21.98 -16.60
C THR A 61 7.79 22.61 -17.27
N HIS A 62 7.06 21.82 -18.06
CA HIS A 62 5.90 22.29 -18.84
C HIS A 62 4.63 22.50 -18.03
N PHE A 63 4.58 22.06 -16.76
CA PHE A 63 3.47 22.31 -15.88
C PHE A 63 3.44 23.76 -15.39
N LYS A 64 2.25 24.36 -15.27
CA LYS A 64 2.10 25.72 -14.72
C LYS A 64 2.54 25.78 -13.25
N SER A 65 2.23 24.72 -12.49
CA SER A 65 2.69 24.57 -11.12
C SER A 65 2.95 23.12 -10.74
N ARG A 66 3.89 22.92 -9.82
CA ARG A 66 4.24 21.64 -9.22
C ARG A 66 4.24 21.83 -7.71
N HIS A 67 3.54 20.96 -7.00
CA HIS A 67 3.35 21.02 -5.56
C HIS A 67 3.84 19.72 -4.94
N PHE A 68 5.02 19.75 -4.33
CA PHE A 68 5.58 18.59 -3.63
C PHE A 68 5.09 18.59 -2.19
N LEU A 69 4.53 17.48 -1.73
CA LEU A 69 3.96 17.36 -0.39
C LEU A 69 4.94 17.80 0.71
N ASN A 70 6.22 17.46 0.57
CA ASN A 70 7.26 17.79 1.52
C ASN A 70 7.49 19.31 1.73
N ASP A 71 7.05 20.16 0.80
CA ASP A 71 7.14 21.62 0.92
C ASP A 71 6.04 22.22 1.82
N PHE A 72 4.98 21.44 2.10
CA PHE A 72 3.77 21.90 2.78
C PHE A 72 3.50 21.23 4.12
N VAL A 73 4.30 20.24 4.49
CA VAL A 73 4.20 19.52 5.77
C VAL A 73 5.41 19.79 6.65
N ASP A 74 5.21 19.76 7.96
CA ASP A 74 6.32 19.76 8.90
C ASP A 74 6.82 18.30 9.06
N GLY A 75 8.07 18.05 8.73
CA GLY A 75 8.68 16.71 8.69
C GLY A 75 8.89 16.20 7.26
N LYS A 76 9.36 14.96 7.16
CA LYS A 76 9.56 14.30 5.87
C LYS A 76 8.46 13.26 5.65
N SER A 77 8.10 12.98 4.40
CA SER A 77 7.10 11.95 4.07
C SER A 77 7.39 10.60 4.71
N LYS A 78 8.66 10.23 4.86
CA LYS A 78 9.09 8.99 5.53
C LYS A 78 8.69 8.89 7.01
N ASP A 79 8.39 10.00 7.67
CA ASP A 79 8.01 10.04 9.09
C ASP A 79 6.51 9.70 9.27
N PHE A 80 5.75 9.66 8.17
CA PHE A 80 4.32 9.38 8.14
C PHE A 80 4.02 7.98 7.62
N THR A 81 2.87 7.44 8.02
CA THR A 81 2.32 6.24 7.39
C THR A 81 1.71 6.57 6.02
N SER A 82 1.48 5.55 5.21
CA SER A 82 0.87 5.70 3.88
C SER A 82 -0.49 6.40 3.94
N ASN A 83 -1.32 6.08 4.94
CA ASN A 83 -2.62 6.73 5.12
C ASN A 83 -2.48 8.19 5.50
N GLN A 84 -1.51 8.53 6.36
CA GLN A 84 -1.21 9.91 6.72
C GLN A 84 -0.73 10.71 5.52
N ILE A 85 0.17 10.15 4.71
CA ILE A 85 0.65 10.78 3.46
C ILE A 85 -0.52 11.04 2.51
N ASN A 86 -1.38 10.05 2.28
CA ASN A 86 -2.54 10.21 1.41
C ASN A 86 -3.52 11.27 1.94
N TYR A 87 -3.74 11.34 3.25
CA TYR A 87 -4.57 12.37 3.88
C TYR A 87 -3.96 13.77 3.70
N LEU A 88 -2.66 13.93 3.94
CA LEU A 88 -1.95 15.19 3.77
C LEU A 88 -2.00 15.65 2.31
N LEU A 89 -1.75 14.75 1.38
CA LEU A 89 -1.81 15.04 -0.06
C LEU A 89 -3.23 15.46 -0.49
N ALA A 90 -4.24 14.75 -0.04
CA ALA A 90 -5.64 15.13 -0.29
C ALA A 90 -5.97 16.52 0.29
N SER A 91 -5.50 16.82 1.50
CA SER A 91 -5.69 18.12 2.15
C SER A 91 -5.00 19.24 1.39
N LEU A 92 -3.79 19.01 0.86
CA LEU A 92 -3.07 19.96 0.01
C LEU A 92 -3.89 20.29 -1.25
N ILE A 93 -4.41 19.26 -1.92
CA ILE A 93 -5.20 19.41 -3.14
C ILE A 93 -6.49 20.18 -2.86
N VAL A 94 -7.22 19.83 -1.81
CA VAL A 94 -8.47 20.51 -1.42
C VAL A 94 -8.21 21.99 -1.11
N ASN A 95 -7.16 22.29 -0.35
CA ASN A 95 -6.79 23.66 -0.05
C ASN A 95 -6.48 24.46 -1.33
N PHE A 96 -5.74 23.87 -2.27
CA PHE A 96 -5.43 24.49 -3.55
C PHE A 96 -6.71 24.76 -4.37
N LEU A 97 -7.61 23.77 -4.46
CA LEU A 97 -8.86 23.91 -5.24
C LEU A 97 -9.82 24.95 -4.67
N ILE A 98 -9.88 25.10 -3.33
CA ILE A 98 -10.79 26.05 -2.67
C ILE A 98 -10.22 27.46 -2.69
N SER A 99 -8.94 27.65 -2.40
CA SER A 99 -8.35 28.97 -2.17
C SER A 99 -7.45 29.47 -3.30
N SER A 100 -7.22 28.63 -4.34
CA SER A 100 -6.19 28.84 -5.38
C SER A 100 -4.80 29.15 -4.81
N SER A 101 -4.57 28.77 -3.55
CA SER A 101 -3.31 28.95 -2.84
C SER A 101 -3.02 27.74 -1.97
N THR A 102 -1.75 27.40 -1.89
CA THR A 102 -1.27 26.33 -0.99
C THR A 102 -0.85 26.95 0.34
N ARG A 103 -1.45 26.49 1.43
CA ARG A 103 -1.05 26.85 2.80
C ARG A 103 -0.48 25.62 3.49
N LYS A 104 0.31 25.82 4.55
CA LYS A 104 0.72 24.73 5.44
C LYS A 104 -0.52 23.96 5.92
N ILE A 105 -0.42 22.65 5.90
CA ILE A 105 -1.51 21.73 6.22
C ILE A 105 -1.45 21.42 7.70
N THR A 106 -2.59 21.52 8.39
CA THR A 106 -2.71 21.01 9.77
C THR A 106 -2.67 19.49 9.78
N GLN A 107 -1.79 18.93 10.59
CA GLN A 107 -1.61 17.48 10.74
C GLN A 107 -2.63 16.93 11.76
N ASP A 108 -3.91 16.92 11.41
CA ASP A 108 -4.94 16.27 12.22
C ASP A 108 -5.29 14.90 11.63
N PHE A 109 -4.73 13.85 12.21
CA PHE A 109 -4.91 12.46 11.77
C PHE A 109 -6.04 11.72 12.49
N ASN A 110 -6.93 12.42 13.19
CA ASN A 110 -8.03 11.81 13.95
C ASN A 110 -9.18 11.28 13.06
N LYS A 111 -9.01 11.24 11.74
CA LYS A 111 -10.06 10.81 10.81
C LYS A 111 -9.94 9.35 10.41
N GLU A 112 -11.09 8.79 10.09
CA GLU A 112 -11.30 7.39 9.73
C GLU A 112 -10.40 6.93 8.57
N PHE A 113 -9.85 5.75 8.72
CA PHE A 113 -9.06 5.08 7.68
C PHE A 113 -9.97 4.57 6.56
N VAL A 114 -9.42 4.45 5.36
CA VAL A 114 -10.11 3.81 4.23
C VAL A 114 -10.23 2.32 4.50
N GLU A 115 -11.42 1.76 4.30
CA GLU A 115 -11.65 0.32 4.49
C GLU A 115 -10.68 -0.55 3.70
N GLY A 116 -10.10 -1.54 4.37
CA GLY A 116 -9.10 -2.44 3.79
C GLY A 116 -7.76 -1.77 3.43
N ARG A 117 -7.46 -0.61 4.02
CA ARG A 117 -6.18 0.09 3.90
C ARG A 117 -5.64 0.43 5.29
N PHE A 118 -4.82 -0.45 5.85
CA PHE A 118 -4.34 -0.38 7.22
C PHE A 118 -5.49 -0.12 8.22
N GLU A 119 -6.62 -0.80 8.00
CA GLU A 119 -7.85 -0.62 8.74
C GLU A 119 -7.77 -1.34 10.10
N ILE A 120 -7.82 -0.59 11.18
CA ILE A 120 -7.82 -1.15 12.54
C ILE A 120 -9.25 -1.52 12.91
N ILE A 121 -9.55 -2.81 12.98
CA ILE A 121 -10.88 -3.33 13.33
C ILE A 121 -11.00 -3.70 14.82
N ASN A 122 -9.87 -3.90 15.50
CA ASN A 122 -9.81 -4.11 16.95
C ASN A 122 -8.48 -3.60 17.49
N ARG A 123 -8.48 -3.05 18.70
CA ARG A 123 -7.28 -2.51 19.35
C ARG A 123 -6.71 -3.43 20.45
N ASN A 124 -7.49 -4.37 20.95
CA ASN A 124 -7.04 -5.32 21.97
C ASN A 124 -7.77 -6.68 21.83
N PRO A 125 -7.11 -7.70 21.26
CA PRO A 125 -5.81 -7.65 20.60
C PRO A 125 -5.87 -6.83 19.30
N LEU A 126 -4.74 -6.21 18.91
CA LEU A 126 -4.69 -5.41 17.70
C LEU A 126 -5.00 -6.27 16.46
N LYS A 127 -5.98 -5.85 15.66
CA LYS A 127 -6.37 -6.48 14.40
C LYS A 127 -6.40 -5.46 13.29
N ILE A 128 -5.64 -5.71 12.23
CA ILE A 128 -5.52 -4.83 11.08
C ILE A 128 -5.91 -5.59 9.81
N LEU A 129 -6.66 -4.93 8.93
CA LEU A 129 -6.98 -5.38 7.59
C LEU A 129 -6.28 -4.50 6.57
N ASP A 130 -5.52 -5.11 5.64
CA ASP A 130 -4.90 -4.38 4.54
C ASP A 130 -4.94 -5.17 3.23
N GLY A 131 -5.38 -4.53 2.16
CA GLY A 131 -5.52 -5.13 0.83
C GLY A 131 -4.23 -5.11 0.00
N ALA A 132 -3.06 -4.89 0.61
CA ALA A 132 -1.77 -5.01 -0.07
C ALA A 132 -1.65 -6.40 -0.73
N HIS A 133 -1.34 -6.42 -2.03
CA HIS A 133 -1.33 -7.63 -2.84
C HIS A 133 -0.16 -7.69 -3.84
N ASN A 134 0.72 -6.72 -3.78
CA ASN A 134 2.01 -6.67 -4.48
C ASN A 134 3.12 -6.39 -3.46
N ILE A 135 4.37 -6.56 -3.89
CA ILE A 135 5.52 -6.44 -3.00
C ILE A 135 5.64 -5.06 -2.37
N ASP A 136 5.44 -3.99 -3.14
CA ASP A 136 5.58 -2.62 -2.64
C ASP A 136 4.51 -2.30 -1.59
N GLY A 137 3.26 -2.72 -1.83
CA GLY A 137 2.19 -2.59 -0.85
C GLY A 137 2.48 -3.37 0.43
N PHE A 138 3.02 -4.60 0.31
CA PHE A 138 3.43 -5.41 1.46
C PHE A 138 4.52 -4.74 2.29
N ILE A 139 5.60 -4.31 1.64
CA ILE A 139 6.70 -3.60 2.31
C ILE A 139 6.13 -2.40 3.07
N LYS A 140 5.32 -1.59 2.40
CA LYS A 140 4.76 -0.38 2.97
C LYS A 140 3.86 -0.65 4.18
N THR A 141 2.99 -1.67 4.10
CA THR A 141 2.12 -2.06 5.22
C THR A 141 2.93 -2.53 6.44
N ILE A 142 3.98 -3.33 6.21
CA ILE A 142 4.85 -3.80 7.30
C ILE A 142 5.65 -2.65 7.91
N GLU A 143 6.20 -1.76 7.09
CA GLU A 143 6.90 -0.56 7.57
C GLU A 143 5.99 0.37 8.36
N ASP A 144 4.75 0.61 7.88
CA ASP A 144 3.77 1.42 8.58
C ASP A 144 3.37 0.78 9.92
N TYR A 145 3.28 -0.55 9.97
CA TYR A 145 3.05 -1.27 11.23
C TYR A 145 4.23 -1.10 12.19
N GLU A 146 5.45 -1.31 11.73
CA GLU A 146 6.68 -1.23 12.53
C GLU A 146 6.96 0.19 13.06
N LYS A 147 6.44 1.24 12.39
CA LYS A 147 6.52 2.62 12.89
C LYS A 147 5.65 2.88 14.13
N ILE A 148 4.54 2.16 14.25
CA ILE A 148 3.50 2.49 15.24
C ILE A 148 3.43 1.45 16.35
N TYR A 149 3.69 0.17 16.03
CA TYR A 149 3.41 -0.95 16.93
C TYR A 149 4.63 -1.84 17.13
N SER A 150 4.65 -2.53 18.27
CA SER A 150 5.62 -3.59 18.52
C SER A 150 5.34 -4.79 17.60
N ILE A 151 6.41 -5.40 17.10
CA ILE A 151 6.36 -6.60 16.27
C ILE A 151 6.30 -7.90 17.07
N GLU A 152 6.45 -7.81 18.38
CA GLU A 152 6.48 -8.98 19.27
C GLU A 152 5.17 -9.77 19.16
N ASP A 153 5.30 -11.09 18.97
CA ASP A 153 4.18 -12.03 18.79
C ASP A 153 3.16 -11.67 17.72
N THR A 154 3.54 -10.84 16.75
CA THR A 154 2.64 -10.44 15.66
C THR A 154 2.47 -11.54 14.62
N HIS A 155 1.22 -11.84 14.28
CA HIS A 155 0.83 -12.83 13.29
C HIS A 155 0.42 -12.15 11.97
N LEU A 156 1.01 -12.59 10.85
CA LEU A 156 0.54 -12.24 9.51
C LEU A 156 -0.38 -13.35 8.99
N TYR A 157 -1.58 -12.99 8.57
CA TYR A 157 -2.54 -13.86 7.90
C TYR A 157 -2.59 -13.49 6.43
N LEU A 158 -2.23 -14.41 5.57
CA LEU A 158 -1.92 -14.16 4.17
C LEU A 158 -2.83 -14.95 3.25
N GLY A 159 -3.47 -14.25 2.28
CA GLY A 159 -4.25 -14.91 1.25
C GLY A 159 -4.20 -14.13 -0.06
N PHE A 160 -3.72 -14.78 -1.12
CA PHE A 160 -3.43 -14.15 -2.40
C PHE A 160 -4.37 -14.65 -3.50
N LYS A 161 -4.78 -13.74 -4.38
CA LYS A 161 -5.47 -14.09 -5.60
C LYS A 161 -4.47 -14.58 -6.66
N ASN A 162 -4.94 -15.47 -7.53
CA ASN A 162 -4.16 -16.01 -8.65
C ASN A 162 -3.52 -14.90 -9.51
N GLY A 163 -2.33 -15.18 -10.07
CA GLY A 163 -1.60 -14.26 -10.97
C GLY A 163 -0.77 -13.18 -10.26
N LYS A 164 -0.63 -13.21 -8.93
CA LYS A 164 0.26 -12.31 -8.21
C LYS A 164 1.66 -12.93 -8.06
N ASN A 165 2.69 -12.08 -8.16
CA ASN A 165 4.08 -12.51 -7.92
C ASN A 165 4.32 -12.65 -6.41
N ILE A 166 3.99 -13.84 -5.88
CA ILE A 166 4.07 -14.16 -4.45
C ILE A 166 5.52 -14.41 -4.03
N GLU A 167 6.37 -14.83 -4.95
CA GLU A 167 7.79 -15.18 -4.68
C GLU A 167 8.55 -13.99 -4.08
N ASN A 168 8.35 -12.79 -4.64
CA ASN A 168 8.97 -11.58 -4.09
C ASN A 168 8.46 -11.24 -2.69
N ILE A 169 7.16 -11.44 -2.43
CA ILE A 169 6.57 -11.22 -1.09
C ILE A 169 7.15 -12.22 -0.10
N ILE A 170 7.24 -13.50 -0.46
CA ILE A 170 7.83 -14.54 0.38
C ILE A 170 9.30 -14.25 0.65
N SER A 171 10.07 -13.86 -0.37
CA SER A 171 11.48 -13.49 -0.22
C SER A 171 11.66 -12.32 0.76
N TYR A 172 10.78 -11.32 0.70
CA TYR A 172 10.77 -10.24 1.68
C TYR A 172 10.42 -10.74 3.09
N LEU A 173 9.40 -11.59 3.23
CA LEU A 173 8.98 -12.11 4.54
C LEU A 173 10.04 -13.00 5.19
N LYS A 174 10.92 -13.66 4.42
CA LYS A 174 12.11 -14.35 4.96
C LYS A 174 13.03 -13.45 5.76
N THR A 175 13.11 -12.17 5.39
CA THR A 175 13.91 -11.18 6.14
C THR A 175 13.22 -10.74 7.43
N LYS A 176 11.93 -11.02 7.58
CA LYS A 176 11.04 -10.61 8.67
C LYS A 176 10.68 -11.80 9.60
N LYS A 177 11.71 -12.56 10.03
CA LYS A 177 11.56 -13.80 10.84
C LYS A 177 10.81 -13.63 12.16
N GLN A 178 10.66 -12.40 12.66
CA GLN A 178 9.94 -12.06 13.88
C GLN A 178 8.41 -12.23 13.74
N TYR A 179 7.88 -12.24 12.52
CA TYR A 179 6.45 -12.44 12.26
C TYR A 179 6.11 -13.94 12.17
N LYS A 180 4.95 -14.30 12.74
CA LYS A 180 4.38 -15.66 12.60
C LYS A 180 3.49 -15.73 11.37
N LEU A 181 3.86 -16.53 10.38
CA LEU A 181 3.18 -16.59 9.10
C LEU A 181 2.06 -17.63 9.13
N ASN A 182 0.85 -17.21 8.74
CA ASN A 182 -0.34 -18.04 8.63
C ASN A 182 -0.95 -17.83 7.23
N PHE A 183 -0.99 -18.88 6.41
CA PHE A 183 -1.63 -18.83 5.10
C PHE A 183 -3.08 -19.28 5.21
N ILE A 184 -3.98 -18.48 4.66
CA ILE A 184 -5.42 -18.77 4.69
C ILE A 184 -5.73 -19.86 3.67
N GLU A 185 -6.18 -21.01 4.15
CA GLU A 185 -6.77 -22.05 3.32
C GLU A 185 -8.23 -21.70 3.09
N ASP A 186 -8.51 -21.07 1.94
CA ASP A 186 -9.87 -20.83 1.49
C ASP A 186 -10.02 -21.32 0.06
N ASN A 187 -10.97 -22.22 -0.17
CA ASN A 187 -11.23 -22.82 -1.49
C ASN A 187 -11.56 -21.77 -2.56
N THR A 188 -12.03 -20.59 -2.19
CA THR A 188 -12.25 -19.46 -3.11
C THR A 188 -10.97 -18.73 -3.51
N PHE A 189 -9.92 -18.77 -2.67
CA PHE A 189 -8.66 -18.06 -2.92
C PHE A 189 -7.52 -18.98 -3.36
N PHE A 190 -7.33 -20.10 -2.67
CA PHE A 190 -6.24 -21.05 -2.94
C PHE A 190 -6.49 -21.94 -4.16
N ASN A 191 -7.74 -22.26 -4.52
CA ASN A 191 -8.04 -23.06 -5.70
C ASN A 191 -7.69 -22.38 -7.04
N GLN A 192 -7.37 -21.10 -7.01
CA GLN A 192 -6.95 -20.36 -8.21
C GLN A 192 -5.43 -20.27 -8.37
N GLN A 193 -4.66 -20.62 -7.33
CA GLN A 193 -3.23 -20.83 -7.40
C GLN A 193 -2.97 -22.31 -7.29
N ASN A 194 -1.95 -22.85 -7.94
CA ASN A 194 -1.53 -24.21 -7.68
C ASN A 194 -0.99 -24.25 -6.23
N PRO A 195 -1.80 -24.72 -5.23
CA PRO A 195 -1.41 -24.64 -3.81
C PRO A 195 -0.14 -25.46 -3.56
N ASP A 196 0.05 -26.57 -4.29
CA ASP A 196 1.19 -27.46 -4.12
C ASP A 196 2.50 -26.74 -4.49
N LYS A 197 2.54 -26.03 -5.61
CA LYS A 197 3.72 -25.23 -5.98
C LYS A 197 4.08 -24.17 -4.96
N PHE A 198 3.07 -23.54 -4.39
CA PHE A 198 3.28 -22.52 -3.36
C PHE A 198 3.81 -23.13 -2.06
N ILE A 199 3.23 -24.23 -1.62
CA ILE A 199 3.69 -24.98 -0.44
C ILE A 199 5.09 -25.54 -0.67
N ASP A 200 5.38 -26.08 -1.85
CA ASP A 200 6.71 -26.57 -2.19
C ASP A 200 7.74 -25.44 -2.20
N TYR A 201 7.37 -24.27 -2.67
CA TYR A 201 8.22 -23.07 -2.60
C TYR A 201 8.50 -22.66 -1.15
N LEU A 202 7.48 -22.60 -0.28
CA LEU A 202 7.68 -22.31 1.15
C LEU A 202 8.61 -23.31 1.83
N LYS A 203 8.46 -24.60 1.52
CA LYS A 203 9.33 -25.67 2.04
C LYS A 203 10.77 -25.53 1.52
N SER A 204 10.95 -25.30 0.22
CA SER A 204 12.28 -25.15 -0.39
C SER A 204 13.03 -23.95 0.20
N GLU A 205 12.30 -22.90 0.58
CA GLU A 205 12.82 -21.70 1.18
C GLU A 205 13.02 -21.79 2.70
N ASN A 206 12.68 -22.95 3.31
CA ASN A 206 12.78 -23.22 4.75
C ASN A 206 12.08 -22.14 5.60
N ILE A 207 10.87 -21.78 5.22
CA ILE A 207 10.04 -20.79 5.90
C ILE A 207 9.13 -21.52 6.89
N ASP A 208 9.09 -21.05 8.14
CA ASP A 208 8.12 -21.54 9.12
C ASP A 208 6.75 -20.89 8.88
N TYR A 209 5.73 -21.72 8.71
CA TYR A 209 4.36 -21.26 8.41
C TYR A 209 3.31 -22.23 8.93
N LYS A 210 2.07 -21.73 9.02
CA LYS A 210 0.87 -22.55 9.25
C LYS A 210 -0.14 -22.33 8.14
N ILE A 211 -0.92 -23.37 7.82
CA ILE A 211 -2.11 -23.25 6.97
C ILE A 211 -3.32 -23.22 7.91
N VAL A 212 -4.18 -22.22 7.77
CA VAL A 212 -5.26 -21.97 8.70
C VAL A 212 -6.53 -21.49 7.98
N GLU A 213 -7.69 -21.75 8.60
CA GLU A 213 -8.93 -21.17 8.13
C GLU A 213 -9.04 -19.67 8.44
N LEU A 214 -9.80 -18.91 7.64
CA LEU A 214 -9.99 -17.46 7.80
C LEU A 214 -10.50 -17.06 9.20
N LYS A 215 -11.38 -17.88 9.81
CA LYS A 215 -11.89 -17.64 11.18
C LYS A 215 -10.80 -17.62 12.25
N THR A 216 -9.63 -18.25 11.99
CA THR A 216 -8.50 -18.27 12.92
C THR A 216 -7.93 -16.87 13.17
N PHE A 217 -8.03 -15.98 12.19
CA PHE A 217 -7.62 -14.59 12.36
C PHE A 217 -8.41 -13.89 13.48
N SER A 218 -9.73 -14.02 13.50
CA SER A 218 -10.57 -13.44 14.54
C SER A 218 -10.31 -14.05 15.92
N ALA A 219 -10.12 -15.36 15.98
CA ALA A 219 -9.93 -16.09 17.23
C ALA A 219 -8.55 -15.88 17.87
N ASN A 220 -7.56 -15.39 17.11
CA ASN A 220 -6.22 -15.18 17.62
C ASN A 220 -6.21 -14.05 18.68
N LYS A 221 -5.54 -14.29 19.80
CA LYS A 221 -5.41 -13.34 20.91
C LYS A 221 -4.18 -12.45 20.81
N ASN A 222 -3.33 -12.66 19.81
CA ASN A 222 -2.14 -11.87 19.57
C ASN A 222 -2.39 -10.80 18.50
N PRO A 223 -1.55 -9.74 18.43
CA PRO A 223 -1.59 -8.78 17.35
C PRO A 223 -1.57 -9.48 15.99
N SER A 224 -2.40 -9.05 15.05
CA SER A 224 -2.55 -9.77 13.79
C SER A 224 -2.91 -8.83 12.64
N ILE A 225 -2.35 -9.10 11.46
CA ILE A 225 -2.61 -8.36 10.23
C ILE A 225 -3.12 -9.35 9.18
N LEU A 226 -4.27 -9.09 8.58
CA LEU A 226 -4.81 -9.83 7.44
C LEU A 226 -4.43 -9.11 6.15
N LEU A 227 -3.68 -9.79 5.27
CA LEU A 227 -3.03 -9.24 4.09
C LEU A 227 -3.22 -10.10 2.84
N GLY A 228 -3.06 -9.48 1.67
CA GLY A 228 -2.86 -10.16 0.39
C GLY A 228 -3.94 -9.91 -0.65
N SER A 229 -5.14 -9.47 -0.26
CA SER A 229 -6.22 -9.19 -1.23
C SER A 229 -7.38 -8.41 -0.61
N LEU A 230 -7.89 -7.41 -1.33
CA LEU A 230 -9.15 -6.75 -0.95
C LEU A 230 -10.34 -7.72 -1.00
N TYR A 231 -10.31 -8.73 -1.88
CA TYR A 231 -11.34 -9.77 -1.91
C TYR A 231 -11.33 -10.61 -0.63
N LEU A 232 -10.15 -10.97 -0.11
CA LEU A 232 -10.01 -11.68 1.16
C LEU A 232 -10.61 -10.87 2.31
N ILE A 233 -10.31 -9.56 2.35
CA ILE A 233 -10.88 -8.65 3.35
C ILE A 233 -12.39 -8.57 3.22
N GLY A 234 -12.92 -8.45 2.01
CA GLY A 234 -14.36 -8.46 1.74
C GLY A 234 -15.03 -9.74 2.23
N GLU A 235 -14.43 -10.91 1.95
CA GLU A 235 -14.94 -12.19 2.45
C GLU A 235 -14.86 -12.30 3.98
N TYR A 236 -13.79 -11.80 4.59
CA TYR A 236 -13.67 -11.74 6.04
C TYR A 236 -14.79 -10.89 6.66
N LYS A 237 -15.00 -9.69 6.16
CA LYS A 237 -16.06 -8.79 6.65
C LYS A 237 -17.45 -9.42 6.50
N LYS A 238 -17.73 -10.02 5.34
CA LYS A 238 -19.01 -10.67 5.04
C LYS A 238 -19.30 -11.88 5.94
N ARG A 239 -18.30 -12.69 6.27
CA ARG A 239 -18.51 -13.96 6.99
C ARG A 239 -18.42 -13.83 8.50
N ILE A 240 -17.70 -12.83 9.00
CA ILE A 240 -17.29 -12.79 10.41
C ILE A 240 -17.75 -11.51 11.13
N ILE A 241 -17.92 -10.40 10.40
CA ILE A 241 -18.36 -9.14 11.00
C ILE A 241 -19.87 -8.90 10.84
N THR A 242 -20.53 -9.56 9.84
CA THR A 242 -21.99 -9.57 9.69
C THR A 242 -22.61 -10.66 10.53
#